data_450baf3e83860b1e131ffb0f874b7d22
#
_entry.id   450baf3e83860b1e131ffb0f874b7d22
#
_cell.length_a   1.000
_cell.length_b   1.000
_cell.length_c   1.000
_cell.angle_alpha   90.00
_cell.angle_beta   90.00
_cell.angle_gamma   90.00
#
_symmetry.space_group_name_H-M   'P 1'
#
loop_
_entity.id
_entity.type
_entity.pdbx_description
1 polymer ?
#
loop_
_entity_poly.entity_id
_entity_poly.type
_entity_poly.pdbx_seq_one_letter_code
_entity_poly.pdbx_strand_id
1 'polypeptide(L)'
;MEHTSKDLRVRRTLKAIRSAFYDLVLTKDYSDISITELTDRAEINRKTFYLHYFSLEDLVKEVEQEIVENILENVRLSAEQLDVEGCV
;
A
#
# COMPACT_ATOMS: atom_id res chain seq x y z
N MET A 1 24.89 -6.66 -6.17
CA MET A 1 24.09 -5.95 -7.15
C MET A 1 22.97 -6.77 -7.74
N GLU A 2 23.14 -8.08 -7.79
CA GLU A 2 22.06 -8.96 -8.24
C GLU A 2 20.82 -8.84 -7.37
N HIS A 3 21.03 -8.62 -6.09
CA HIS A 3 19.91 -8.44 -5.15
C HIS A 3 19.09 -7.24 -5.47
N THR A 4 19.71 -6.19 -6.00
CA THR A 4 19.03 -4.94 -6.32
C THR A 4 17.97 -5.16 -7.40
N SER A 5 18.31 -5.96 -8.40
CA SER A 5 17.40 -6.25 -9.50
C SER A 5 16.16 -6.99 -9.02
N LYS A 6 16.37 -7.98 -8.18
CA LYS A 6 15.27 -8.77 -7.61
C LYS A 6 14.42 -7.93 -6.69
N ASP A 7 15.05 -7.10 -5.86
CA ASP A 7 14.35 -6.20 -4.96
C ASP A 7 13.49 -5.21 -5.71
N LEU A 8 14.01 -4.69 -6.82
CA LEU A 8 13.25 -3.75 -7.64
C LEU A 8 12.01 -4.42 -8.23
N ARG A 9 12.15 -5.68 -8.67
CA ARG A 9 11.02 -6.40 -9.24
C ARG A 9 9.93 -6.61 -8.19
N VAL A 10 10.32 -6.99 -6.98
CA VAL A 10 9.39 -7.17 -5.87
C VAL A 10 8.71 -5.86 -5.54
N ARG A 11 9.48 -4.78 -5.43
CA ARG A 11 8.93 -3.47 -5.13
C ARG A 11 7.93 -3.02 -6.17
N ARG A 12 8.23 -3.23 -7.44
CA ARG A 12 7.32 -2.85 -8.52
C ARG A 12 6.04 -3.65 -8.43
N THR A 13 6.14 -4.93 -8.14
CA THR A 13 4.97 -5.78 -8.00
C THR A 13 4.09 -5.31 -6.85
N LEU A 14 4.69 -5.07 -5.69
CA LEU A 14 3.95 -4.62 -4.51
C LEU A 14 3.31 -3.25 -4.76
N LYS A 15 4.04 -2.37 -5.41
CA LYS A 15 3.52 -1.06 -5.74
C LYS A 15 2.36 -1.16 -6.71
N ALA A 16 2.45 -2.04 -7.70
CA ALA A 16 1.38 -2.25 -8.66
C ALA A 16 0.13 -2.78 -7.96
N ILE A 17 0.30 -3.71 -7.03
CA ILE A 17 -0.82 -4.26 -6.27
C ILE A 17 -1.50 -3.17 -5.45
N ARG A 18 -0.74 -2.36 -4.74
CA ARG A 18 -1.30 -1.29 -3.91
C ARG A 18 -1.98 -0.23 -4.75
N SER A 19 -1.35 0.13 -5.85
CA SER A 19 -1.91 1.13 -6.74
C SER A 19 -3.24 0.66 -7.33
N ALA A 20 -3.30 -0.60 -7.73
CA ALA A 20 -4.55 -1.19 -8.23
C ALA A 20 -5.62 -1.20 -7.14
N PHE A 21 -5.22 -1.53 -5.91
CA PHE A 21 -6.15 -1.53 -4.79
C PHE A 21 -6.72 -0.13 -4.54
N TYR A 22 -5.86 0.87 -4.51
CA TYR A 22 -6.30 2.25 -4.31
C TYR A 22 -7.29 2.68 -5.40
N ASP A 23 -6.98 2.33 -6.65
CA ASP A 23 -7.88 2.66 -7.74
C ASP A 23 -9.25 2.03 -7.57
N LEU A 24 -9.27 0.78 -7.13
CA LEU A 24 -10.53 0.05 -6.99
C LEU A 24 -11.36 0.56 -5.83
N VAL A 25 -10.73 0.92 -4.70
CA VAL A 25 -11.49 1.40 -3.55
C VAL A 25 -12.08 2.79 -3.77
N LEU A 26 -11.63 3.50 -4.79
CA LEU A 26 -12.26 4.78 -5.15
C LEU A 26 -13.63 4.58 -5.77
N THR A 27 -13.90 3.40 -6.31
CA THR A 27 -15.15 3.14 -7.02
C THR A 27 -16.03 2.11 -6.33
N LYS A 28 -15.50 1.32 -5.40
CA LYS A 28 -16.26 0.31 -4.70
C LYS A 28 -15.65 0.01 -3.34
N ASP A 29 -16.43 -0.63 -2.47
CA ASP A 29 -15.94 -1.05 -1.16
C ASP A 29 -14.93 -2.17 -1.33
N TYR A 30 -13.96 -2.25 -0.40
CA TYR A 30 -12.96 -3.29 -0.49
C TYR A 30 -13.58 -4.69 -0.37
N SER A 31 -14.73 -4.82 0.29
CA SER A 31 -15.42 -6.10 0.41
C SER A 31 -15.95 -6.60 -0.93
N ASP A 32 -16.11 -5.71 -1.89
CA ASP A 32 -16.58 -6.06 -3.23
C ASP A 32 -15.45 -6.31 -4.21
N ILE A 33 -14.22 -6.10 -3.79
CA ILE A 33 -13.06 -6.28 -4.65
C ILE A 33 -12.63 -7.74 -4.61
N SER A 34 -12.50 -8.37 -5.77
CA SER A 34 -12.00 -9.73 -5.87
C SER A 34 -10.51 -9.72 -6.17
N ILE A 35 -9.84 -10.82 -5.85
CA ILE A 35 -8.41 -10.96 -6.16
C ILE A 35 -8.21 -10.95 -7.67
N THR A 36 -9.12 -11.56 -8.41
CA THR A 36 -9.05 -11.57 -9.87
C THR A 36 -9.08 -10.15 -10.42
N GLU A 37 -10.02 -9.35 -9.94
CA GLU A 37 -10.14 -7.96 -10.36
C GLU A 37 -8.90 -7.16 -10.03
N LEU A 38 -8.38 -7.37 -8.81
CA LEU A 38 -7.20 -6.67 -8.36
C LEU A 38 -5.97 -7.02 -9.19
N THR A 39 -5.76 -8.31 -9.42
CA THR A 39 -4.59 -8.77 -10.17
C THR A 39 -4.68 -8.38 -11.64
N ASP A 40 -5.89 -8.40 -12.20
CA ASP A 40 -6.08 -7.92 -13.57
C ASP A 40 -5.70 -6.45 -13.67
N ARG A 41 -6.11 -5.65 -12.71
CA ARG A 41 -5.81 -4.22 -12.72
C ARG A 41 -4.33 -3.96 -12.50
N ALA A 42 -3.69 -4.77 -11.67
CA ALA A 42 -2.24 -4.65 -11.40
C ALA A 42 -1.41 -5.27 -12.52
N GLU A 43 -2.05 -5.95 -13.47
CA GLU A 43 -1.40 -6.62 -14.59
C GLU A 43 -0.41 -7.68 -14.11
N ILE A 44 -0.83 -8.44 -13.10
CA ILE A 44 -0.06 -9.58 -12.60
C ILE A 44 -0.98 -10.79 -12.55
N ASN A 45 -0.41 -11.97 -12.41
CA ASN A 45 -1.25 -13.14 -12.27
C ASN A 45 -1.51 -13.43 -10.79
N ARG A 46 -2.49 -14.30 -10.52
CA ARG A 46 -2.89 -14.59 -9.15
C ARG A 46 -1.79 -15.24 -8.35
N LYS A 47 -0.97 -16.06 -8.99
CA LYS A 47 0.16 -16.68 -8.29
C LYS A 47 1.10 -15.64 -7.73
N THR A 48 1.36 -14.59 -8.50
CA THR A 48 2.22 -13.52 -8.06
C THR A 48 1.65 -12.83 -6.83
N PHE A 49 0.33 -12.60 -6.82
CA PHE A 49 -0.32 -12.03 -5.66
C PHE A 49 -0.10 -12.90 -4.42
N TYR A 50 -0.33 -14.19 -4.55
CA TYR A 50 -0.25 -15.11 -3.41
C TYR A 50 1.18 -15.35 -2.93
N LEU A 51 2.18 -14.92 -3.70
CA LEU A 51 3.55 -14.94 -3.22
C LEU A 51 3.79 -13.90 -2.12
N HIS A 52 2.97 -12.86 -2.10
CA HIS A 52 3.17 -11.72 -1.19
C HIS A 52 2.08 -11.60 -0.13
N TYR A 53 0.88 -12.06 -0.43
CA TYR A 53 -0.27 -11.91 0.46
C TYR A 53 -1.04 -13.21 0.53
N PHE A 54 -1.49 -13.56 1.70
CA PHE A 54 -2.31 -14.74 1.92
C PHE A 54 -3.72 -14.54 1.35
N SER A 55 -4.23 -13.34 1.52
CA SER A 55 -5.60 -13.01 1.15
C SER A 55 -5.69 -11.52 0.89
N LEU A 56 -6.84 -11.10 0.39
CA LEU A 56 -7.09 -9.69 0.20
C LEU A 56 -7.06 -8.95 1.54
N GLU A 57 -7.51 -9.61 2.61
CA GLU A 57 -7.50 -9.00 3.93
C GLU A 57 -6.10 -8.65 4.41
N ASP A 58 -5.12 -9.48 4.08
CA ASP A 58 -3.72 -9.19 4.41
C ASP A 58 -3.26 -7.91 3.74
N LEU A 59 -3.65 -7.73 2.48
CA LEU A 59 -3.33 -6.51 1.76
C LEU A 59 -4.02 -5.30 2.40
N VAL A 60 -5.28 -5.46 2.75
CA VAL A 60 -6.05 -4.38 3.38
C VAL A 60 -5.40 -3.95 4.68
N LYS A 61 -4.98 -4.90 5.50
CA LYS A 61 -4.33 -4.61 6.77
C LYS A 61 -3.02 -3.86 6.57
N GLU A 62 -2.25 -4.28 5.58
CA GLU A 62 -0.97 -3.62 5.30
C GLU A 62 -1.19 -2.18 4.83
N VAL A 63 -2.16 -1.99 3.94
CA VAL A 63 -2.48 -0.67 3.44
C VAL A 63 -2.98 0.23 4.56
N GLU A 64 -3.86 -0.29 5.41
CA GLU A 64 -4.36 0.47 6.56
C GLU A 64 -3.23 0.88 7.49
N GLN A 65 -2.32 -0.03 7.74
CA GLN A 65 -1.19 0.25 8.61
C GLN A 65 -0.30 1.34 8.03
N GLU A 66 -0.04 1.29 6.74
CA GLU A 66 0.75 2.33 6.08
C GLU A 66 0.07 3.69 6.16
N ILE A 67 -1.23 3.73 5.96
CA ILE A 67 -1.98 4.97 6.04
C ILE A 67 -1.89 5.56 7.45
N VAL A 68 -2.07 4.70 8.45
CA VAL A 68 -1.99 5.15 9.84
C VAL A 68 -0.60 5.68 10.16
N GLU A 69 0.44 4.96 9.72
CA GLU A 69 1.80 5.40 9.97
C GLU A 69 2.09 6.74 9.31
N ASN A 70 1.61 6.93 8.08
CA ASN A 70 1.79 8.19 7.38
C ASN A 70 1.07 9.33 8.09
N ILE A 71 -0.14 9.08 8.57
CA ILE A 71 -0.91 10.09 9.30
C ILE A 71 -0.19 10.46 10.59
N LEU A 72 0.28 9.47 11.34
CA LEU A 72 0.98 9.73 12.60
C LEU A 72 2.26 10.51 12.36
N GLU A 73 3.00 10.18 11.29
CA GLU A 73 4.22 10.89 10.95
C GLU A 73 3.92 12.35 10.64
N ASN A 74 2.88 12.59 9.85
CA ASN A 74 2.48 13.95 9.50
C ASN A 74 2.03 14.73 10.71
N VAL A 75 1.29 14.11 11.61
CA VAL A 75 0.84 14.76 12.84
C VAL A 75 2.05 15.11 13.71
N ARG A 76 3.01 14.20 13.82
CA ARG A 76 4.20 14.44 14.61
C ARG A 76 5.01 15.62 14.06
N LEU A 77 5.20 15.65 12.74
CA LEU A 77 5.94 16.74 12.12
C LEU A 77 5.22 18.07 12.28
N SER A 78 3.90 18.06 12.16
CA SER A 78 3.11 19.27 12.37
C SER A 78 3.21 19.75 13.80
N ALA A 79 3.16 18.84 14.76
CA ALA A 79 3.27 19.17 16.16
C ALA A 79 4.65 19.78 16.48
N GLU A 80 5.70 19.23 15.89
CA GLU A 80 7.04 19.76 16.07
C GLU A 80 7.15 21.18 15.54
N GLN A 81 6.56 21.44 14.38
CA GLN A 81 6.55 22.77 13.80
C GLN A 81 5.76 23.75 14.67
N LEU A 82 4.63 23.30 15.20
CA LEU A 82 3.82 24.13 16.06
C LEU A 82 4.57 24.46 17.36
N ASP A 83 5.29 23.48 17.90
CA ASP A 83 6.08 23.69 19.09
C ASP A 83 7.14 24.77 18.87
N VAL A 84 7.83 24.67 17.72
CA VAL A 84 8.85 25.65 17.38
C VAL A 84 8.24 27.05 17.26
N GLU A 85 7.10 27.16 16.61
CA GLU A 85 6.43 28.44 16.48
C GLU A 85 5.85 28.89 17.81
N GLY A 86 5.37 27.97 18.60
CA GLY A 86 4.80 28.28 19.89
C GLY A 86 5.82 28.84 20.88
N CYS A 87 7.08 28.52 20.67
CA CYS A 87 8.14 29.03 21.53
C CYS A 87 8.49 30.49 21.23
N VAL A 88 8.04 30.95 20.10
CA VAL A 88 8.26 32.33 19.72
C VAL A 88 7.17 33.22 20.28
#